data_6ce14d680ebfcaacb1f94878d7852491
#
_entry.id   6ce14d680ebfcaacb1f94878d7852491
#
_cell.length_a   1.000
_cell.length_b   1.000
_cell.length_c   1.000
_cell.angle_alpha   90.00
_cell.angle_beta   90.00
_cell.angle_gamma   90.00
#
_symmetry.space_group_name_H-M   'P 1'
#
loop_
_entity.id
_entity.type
_entity.pdbx_description
1 polymer ?
#
loop_
_entity_poly.entity_id
_entity_poly.type
_entity_poly.pdbx_seq_one_letter_code
_entity_poly.pdbx_strand_id
1 'polypeptide(L)'
;VGHNQDAKKEVNALNTDSGFSTPKPEKLIQRILHLGSNEGDLVLDFHLGSGTTAAVAHKMGRRYIGIEQMDYINEITVPRLQKVIEGEQGGISKDVNWQGGGSFVYAELMELNAYFVHEIQKAQSTEELEKLFAVMKTEAHLNYQVALENVLSAEYEVDGIFRKVAFSELELHEQKQLLIEILDKNQLYVNVSDMDDSDLNISESDKAFTRSFYGME
;
A
#
# COMPACT_ATOMS: atom_id res chain seq x y z
N VAL A 1 0.12 -32.44 4.57
CA VAL A 1 -0.01 -31.03 4.14
C VAL A 1 1.31 -30.27 4.30
N GLY A 2 2.46 -30.94 4.42
CA GLY A 2 3.77 -30.35 4.58
C GLY A 2 4.02 -29.75 5.98
N HIS A 3 5.26 -29.76 6.41
CA HIS A 3 5.69 -29.16 7.68
C HIS A 3 6.44 -27.85 7.39
N ASN A 4 6.51 -26.94 8.37
CA ASN A 4 7.28 -25.68 8.24
C ASN A 4 8.76 -25.90 7.85
N GLN A 5 9.32 -27.06 8.20
CA GLN A 5 10.67 -27.44 7.76
C GLN A 5 10.77 -27.68 6.25
N ASP A 6 9.71 -28.21 5.63
CA ASP A 6 9.65 -28.42 4.18
C ASP A 6 9.59 -27.07 3.47
N ALA A 7 8.79 -26.15 3.99
CA ALA A 7 8.70 -24.78 3.47
C ALA A 7 10.05 -24.03 3.50
N LYS A 8 10.84 -24.19 4.57
CA LYS A 8 12.20 -23.61 4.62
C LYS A 8 13.12 -24.21 3.57
N LYS A 9 13.03 -25.52 3.34
CA LYS A 9 13.81 -26.18 2.26
C LYS A 9 13.38 -25.68 0.88
N GLU A 10 12.07 -25.48 0.65
CA GLU A 10 11.53 -24.95 -0.58
C GLU A 10 12.12 -23.55 -0.87
N VAL A 11 12.08 -22.63 0.11
CA VAL A 11 12.61 -21.27 -0.04
C VAL A 11 14.14 -21.26 -0.19
N ASN A 12 14.86 -22.02 0.63
CA ASN A 12 16.33 -22.08 0.58
C ASN A 12 16.85 -22.71 -0.71
N ALA A 13 16.11 -23.68 -1.30
CA ALA A 13 16.47 -24.28 -2.58
C ALA A 13 16.43 -23.28 -3.76
N LEU A 14 15.77 -22.14 -3.58
CA LEU A 14 15.71 -21.06 -4.58
C LEU A 14 16.94 -20.13 -4.52
N ASN A 15 17.96 -20.46 -3.74
CA ASN A 15 19.16 -19.64 -3.49
C ASN A 15 18.83 -18.24 -2.93
N THR A 16 17.69 -18.09 -2.35
CA THR A 16 17.42 -16.96 -1.47
C THR A 16 18.01 -17.35 -0.12
N ASP A 17 19.15 -16.80 0.24
CA ASP A 17 19.76 -16.99 1.58
C ASP A 17 18.91 -16.18 2.59
N SER A 18 17.62 -16.54 2.58
CA SER A 18 16.59 -15.78 3.23
C SER A 18 16.50 -16.23 4.68
N GLY A 19 16.88 -15.35 5.57
CA GLY A 19 16.56 -15.48 6.97
C GLY A 19 15.04 -15.48 7.26
N PHE A 20 14.19 -15.78 6.27
CA PHE A 20 12.73 -15.81 6.44
C PHE A 20 12.34 -16.95 7.37
N SER A 21 11.80 -16.59 8.53
CA SER A 21 11.67 -17.52 9.66
C SER A 21 10.52 -18.53 9.50
N THR A 22 9.42 -18.15 8.84
CA THR A 22 8.17 -18.91 8.84
C THR A 22 7.45 -19.01 7.48
N PRO A 23 8.11 -19.48 6.40
CA PRO A 23 7.42 -19.68 5.13
C PRO A 23 6.33 -20.74 5.29
N LYS A 24 5.25 -20.62 4.52
CA LYS A 24 4.24 -21.67 4.42
C LYS A 24 4.63 -22.67 3.33
N PRO A 25 4.38 -23.96 3.52
CA PRO A 25 4.66 -24.96 2.47
C PRO A 25 3.68 -24.82 1.32
N GLU A 26 4.16 -24.96 0.09
CA GLU A 26 3.33 -24.85 -1.12
C GLU A 26 2.17 -25.84 -1.12
N LYS A 27 2.35 -27.05 -0.61
CA LYS A 27 1.29 -28.07 -0.48
C LYS A 27 0.10 -27.63 0.40
N LEU A 28 0.34 -26.79 1.40
CA LEU A 28 -0.74 -26.22 2.22
C LEU A 28 -1.56 -25.25 1.39
N ILE A 29 -0.90 -24.32 0.71
CA ILE A 29 -1.57 -23.30 -0.10
C ILE A 29 -2.26 -23.97 -1.32
N GLN A 30 -1.62 -24.95 -1.94
CA GLN A 30 -2.24 -25.77 -2.99
C GLN A 30 -3.60 -26.33 -2.53
N ARG A 31 -3.66 -26.90 -1.33
CA ARG A 31 -4.92 -27.44 -0.78
C ARG A 31 -5.97 -26.35 -0.58
N ILE A 32 -5.57 -25.19 -0.06
CA ILE A 32 -6.46 -24.04 0.15
C ILE A 32 -7.03 -23.56 -1.19
N LEU A 33 -6.16 -23.31 -2.18
CA LEU A 33 -6.59 -22.82 -3.48
C LEU A 33 -7.43 -23.82 -4.26
N HIS A 34 -7.13 -25.12 -4.11
CA HIS A 34 -7.95 -26.18 -4.73
C HIS A 34 -9.38 -26.22 -4.18
N LEU A 35 -9.57 -25.91 -2.90
CA LEU A 35 -10.88 -25.91 -2.26
C LEU A 35 -11.65 -24.60 -2.46
N GLY A 36 -10.93 -23.48 -2.55
CA GLY A 36 -11.51 -22.14 -2.51
C GLY A 36 -11.53 -21.39 -3.84
N SER A 37 -10.95 -21.94 -4.91
CA SER A 37 -10.85 -21.25 -6.20
C SER A 37 -10.76 -22.19 -7.39
N ASN A 38 -11.03 -21.65 -8.58
CA ASN A 38 -10.86 -22.31 -9.87
C ASN A 38 -9.71 -21.71 -10.65
N GLU A 39 -9.29 -22.38 -11.74
CA GLU A 39 -8.32 -21.82 -12.68
C GLU A 39 -8.85 -20.51 -13.27
N GLY A 40 -7.97 -19.50 -13.38
CA GLY A 40 -8.30 -18.16 -13.84
C GLY A 40 -8.87 -17.21 -12.78
N ASP A 41 -9.27 -17.71 -11.61
CA ASP A 41 -9.72 -16.86 -10.50
C ASP A 41 -8.61 -15.96 -9.97
N LEU A 42 -9.01 -14.86 -9.31
CA LEU A 42 -8.09 -13.91 -8.68
C LEU A 42 -7.92 -14.26 -7.19
N VAL A 43 -6.68 -14.44 -6.79
CA VAL A 43 -6.27 -14.71 -5.40
C VAL A 43 -5.62 -13.47 -4.83
N LEU A 44 -6.07 -13.02 -3.66
CA LEU A 44 -5.47 -11.91 -2.93
C LEU A 44 -4.77 -12.43 -1.66
N ASP A 45 -3.51 -12.04 -1.48
CA ASP A 45 -2.78 -12.22 -0.22
C ASP A 45 -2.15 -10.88 0.18
N PHE A 46 -2.73 -10.23 1.18
CA PHE A 46 -2.27 -8.91 1.66
C PHE A 46 -1.24 -8.99 2.80
N HIS A 47 -0.72 -10.19 3.08
CA HIS A 47 0.44 -10.47 3.92
C HIS A 47 1.33 -11.50 3.23
N LEU A 48 1.79 -11.15 2.02
CA LEU A 48 2.39 -12.09 1.06
C LEU A 48 3.61 -12.86 1.60
N GLY A 49 4.37 -12.24 2.49
CA GLY A 49 5.53 -12.86 3.10
C GLY A 49 6.55 -13.32 2.05
N SER A 50 6.96 -14.57 2.14
CA SER A 50 7.89 -15.18 1.17
C SER A 50 7.28 -15.51 -0.20
N GLY A 51 6.05 -15.07 -0.49
CA GLY A 51 5.42 -15.25 -1.80
C GLY A 51 4.85 -16.64 -2.08
N THR A 52 4.63 -17.47 -1.05
CA THR A 52 4.13 -18.83 -1.27
C THR A 52 2.77 -18.86 -1.96
N THR A 53 1.85 -17.98 -1.56
CA THR A 53 0.51 -17.91 -2.17
C THR A 53 0.59 -17.54 -3.64
N ALA A 54 1.40 -16.52 -3.98
CA ALA A 54 1.58 -16.09 -5.36
C ALA A 54 2.24 -17.19 -6.22
N ALA A 55 3.27 -17.86 -5.69
CA ALA A 55 3.95 -18.96 -6.37
C ALA A 55 2.99 -20.11 -6.69
N VAL A 56 2.16 -20.52 -5.72
CA VAL A 56 1.19 -21.61 -5.90
C VAL A 56 0.06 -21.18 -6.83
N ALA A 57 -0.47 -19.96 -6.69
CA ALA A 57 -1.49 -19.43 -7.58
C ALA A 57 -1.00 -19.43 -9.03
N HIS A 58 0.22 -18.95 -9.27
CA HIS A 58 0.85 -18.94 -10.60
C HIS A 58 0.97 -20.34 -11.19
N LYS A 59 1.53 -21.30 -10.45
CA LYS A 59 1.69 -22.69 -10.89
C LYS A 59 0.37 -23.41 -11.15
N MET A 60 -0.70 -22.98 -10.49
CA MET A 60 -2.04 -23.56 -10.63
C MET A 60 -2.94 -22.78 -11.62
N GLY A 61 -2.40 -21.82 -12.38
CA GLY A 61 -3.14 -21.05 -13.38
C GLY A 61 -4.15 -20.05 -12.79
N ARG A 62 -3.94 -19.57 -11.57
CA ARG A 62 -4.71 -18.48 -10.98
C ARG A 62 -4.00 -17.17 -11.20
N ARG A 63 -4.76 -16.08 -11.30
CA ARG A 63 -4.23 -14.72 -11.18
C ARG A 63 -4.04 -14.40 -9.68
N TYR A 64 -3.16 -13.48 -9.36
CA TYR A 64 -2.94 -13.10 -7.97
C TYR A 64 -2.58 -11.63 -7.82
N ILE A 65 -2.93 -11.09 -6.65
CA ILE A 65 -2.44 -9.83 -6.11
C ILE A 65 -1.80 -10.15 -4.77
N GLY A 66 -0.53 -9.81 -4.61
CA GLY A 66 0.21 -9.98 -3.37
C GLY A 66 0.65 -8.62 -2.86
N ILE A 67 0.47 -8.36 -1.56
CA ILE A 67 0.88 -7.13 -0.90
C ILE A 67 1.83 -7.49 0.24
N GLU A 68 2.95 -6.80 0.32
CA GLU A 68 3.93 -6.93 1.40
C GLU A 68 4.55 -5.57 1.67
N GLN A 69 4.67 -5.22 2.95
CA GLN A 69 5.23 -3.93 3.38
C GLN A 69 6.71 -4.00 3.76
N MET A 70 7.27 -5.21 3.89
CA MET A 70 8.62 -5.40 4.40
C MET A 70 9.64 -5.44 3.27
N ASP A 71 10.82 -4.87 3.50
CA ASP A 71 11.90 -4.72 2.52
C ASP A 71 12.37 -6.06 1.90
N TYR A 72 12.19 -7.17 2.61
CA TYR A 72 12.58 -8.49 2.10
C TYR A 72 11.80 -8.92 0.84
N ILE A 73 10.76 -8.19 0.43
CA ILE A 73 10.04 -8.49 -0.81
C ILE A 73 11.00 -8.54 -2.00
N ASN A 74 11.97 -7.63 -2.05
CA ASN A 74 12.98 -7.55 -3.12
C ASN A 74 13.99 -8.68 -3.09
N GLU A 75 14.32 -9.20 -1.90
CA GLU A 75 15.35 -10.22 -1.73
C GLU A 75 14.80 -11.65 -1.76
N ILE A 76 13.50 -11.81 -1.45
CA ILE A 76 12.89 -13.13 -1.28
C ILE A 76 11.76 -13.36 -2.25
N THR A 77 10.73 -12.48 -2.21
CA THR A 77 9.45 -12.72 -2.90
C THR A 77 9.59 -12.56 -4.41
N VAL A 78 10.18 -11.46 -4.85
CA VAL A 78 10.41 -11.19 -6.27
C VAL A 78 11.33 -12.24 -6.90
N PRO A 79 12.52 -12.59 -6.33
CA PRO A 79 13.35 -13.66 -6.85
C PRO A 79 12.65 -15.02 -6.88
N ARG A 80 11.82 -15.33 -5.87
CA ARG A 80 11.02 -16.56 -5.89
C ARG A 80 10.09 -16.60 -7.09
N LEU A 81 9.35 -15.53 -7.36
CA LEU A 81 8.42 -15.49 -8.50
C LEU A 81 9.14 -15.53 -9.84
N GLN A 82 10.34 -14.93 -9.95
CA GLN A 82 11.20 -15.08 -11.12
C GLN A 82 11.57 -16.55 -11.37
N LYS A 83 11.98 -17.29 -10.32
CA LYS A 83 12.27 -18.73 -10.42
C LYS A 83 11.04 -19.55 -10.80
N VAL A 84 9.87 -19.19 -10.31
CA VAL A 84 8.61 -19.83 -10.73
C VAL A 84 8.40 -19.66 -12.24
N ILE A 85 8.57 -18.44 -12.77
CA ILE A 85 8.45 -18.15 -14.21
C ILE A 85 9.51 -18.95 -15.02
N GLU A 86 10.73 -19.08 -14.49
CA GLU A 86 11.80 -19.87 -15.11
C GLU A 86 11.52 -21.37 -15.09
N GLY A 87 10.47 -21.83 -14.40
CA GLY A 87 10.10 -23.26 -14.37
C GLY A 87 10.82 -24.07 -13.29
N GLU A 88 11.11 -23.47 -12.13
CA GLU A 88 11.69 -24.20 -11.01
C GLU A 88 10.86 -25.44 -10.63
N GLN A 89 11.51 -26.49 -10.16
CA GLN A 89 10.90 -27.82 -9.96
C GLN A 89 10.70 -28.20 -8.47
N GLY A 90 10.69 -27.20 -7.57
CA GLY A 90 10.43 -27.37 -6.14
C GLY A 90 8.93 -27.34 -5.79
N GLY A 91 8.65 -27.46 -4.52
CA GLY A 91 7.29 -27.36 -3.99
C GLY A 91 6.28 -28.29 -4.68
N ILE A 92 5.27 -27.69 -5.30
CA ILE A 92 4.20 -28.41 -6.03
C ILE A 92 4.47 -28.54 -7.54
N SER A 93 5.59 -28.04 -8.05
CA SER A 93 5.85 -27.97 -9.50
C SER A 93 5.63 -29.30 -10.22
N LYS A 94 6.09 -30.40 -9.62
CA LYS A 94 5.90 -31.74 -10.17
C LYS A 94 4.46 -32.22 -10.07
N ASP A 95 3.75 -31.85 -8.99
CA ASP A 95 2.36 -32.28 -8.77
C ASP A 95 1.40 -31.66 -9.80
N VAL A 96 1.72 -30.46 -10.29
CA VAL A 96 0.93 -29.71 -11.28
C VAL A 96 1.57 -29.70 -12.68
N ASN A 97 2.65 -30.44 -12.88
CA ASN A 97 3.42 -30.50 -14.13
C ASN A 97 3.85 -29.10 -14.63
N TRP A 98 4.34 -28.26 -13.71
CA TRP A 98 4.79 -26.90 -14.01
C TRP A 98 6.05 -26.91 -14.88
N GLN A 99 6.04 -26.10 -15.95
CA GLN A 99 7.16 -26.00 -16.90
C GLN A 99 7.68 -24.56 -17.02
N GLY A 100 7.15 -23.64 -16.22
CA GLY A 100 7.48 -22.23 -16.31
C GLY A 100 6.53 -21.44 -17.20
N GLY A 101 6.83 -20.17 -17.36
CA GLY A 101 6.08 -19.23 -18.17
C GLY A 101 5.22 -18.26 -17.37
N GLY A 102 4.48 -17.42 -18.08
CA GLY A 102 3.72 -16.33 -17.49
C GLY A 102 4.55 -15.09 -17.17
N SER A 103 3.95 -14.18 -16.43
CA SER A 103 4.58 -12.94 -15.97
C SER A 103 3.90 -12.43 -14.70
N PHE A 104 4.57 -11.56 -13.98
CA PHE A 104 3.96 -10.76 -12.92
C PHE A 104 4.46 -9.31 -13.03
N VAL A 105 3.72 -8.40 -12.45
CA VAL A 105 4.12 -7.00 -12.30
C VAL A 105 4.53 -6.80 -10.85
N TYR A 106 5.72 -6.23 -10.66
CA TYR A 106 6.17 -5.72 -9.38
C TYR A 106 6.04 -4.20 -9.40
N ALA A 107 5.43 -3.65 -8.36
CA ALA A 107 5.28 -2.23 -8.19
C ALA A 107 5.50 -1.86 -6.72
N GLU A 108 6.22 -0.79 -6.50
CA GLU A 108 6.33 -0.14 -5.20
C GLU A 108 5.37 1.04 -5.17
N LEU A 109 4.55 1.11 -4.11
CA LEU A 109 3.74 2.28 -3.88
C LEU A 109 4.67 3.41 -3.46
N MET A 110 4.57 4.54 -4.15
CA MET A 110 5.31 5.73 -3.76
C MET A 110 4.80 6.20 -2.39
N GLU A 111 5.69 6.41 -1.45
CA GLU A 111 5.39 7.03 -0.16
C GLU A 111 5.13 8.53 -0.36
N LEU A 112 3.98 8.84 -0.95
CA LEU A 112 3.64 10.21 -1.35
C LEU A 112 3.66 11.16 -0.16
N ASN A 113 3.13 10.74 0.98
CA ASN A 113 3.17 11.55 2.20
C ASN A 113 4.60 11.75 2.69
N ALA A 114 5.46 10.72 2.65
CA ALA A 114 6.86 10.84 3.02
C ALA A 114 7.62 11.83 2.12
N TYR A 115 7.33 11.83 0.81
CA TYR A 115 7.86 12.83 -0.10
C TYR A 115 7.49 14.26 0.33
N PHE A 116 6.20 14.51 0.59
CA PHE A 116 5.75 15.83 1.00
C PHE A 116 6.29 16.22 2.37
N VAL A 117 6.34 15.31 3.34
CA VAL A 117 6.96 15.56 4.65
C VAL A 117 8.43 15.98 4.48
N HIS A 118 9.17 15.29 3.62
CA HIS A 118 10.57 15.63 3.36
C HIS A 118 10.73 17.02 2.71
N GLU A 119 9.90 17.36 1.73
CA GLU A 119 9.96 18.68 1.08
C GLU A 119 9.49 19.80 2.04
N ILE A 120 8.48 19.57 2.89
CA ILE A 120 8.08 20.49 3.96
C ILE A 120 9.28 20.75 4.92
N GLN A 121 9.97 19.69 5.34
CA GLN A 121 11.11 19.83 6.25
C GLN A 121 12.27 20.62 5.65
N LYS A 122 12.50 20.52 4.34
CA LYS A 122 13.56 21.27 3.62
C LYS A 122 13.24 22.74 3.40
N ALA A 123 11.97 23.13 3.30
CA ALA A 123 11.56 24.49 3.00
C ALA A 123 12.19 25.50 3.97
N GLN A 124 12.63 26.64 3.47
CA GLN A 124 13.32 27.66 4.22
C GLN A 124 12.50 28.96 4.39
N SER A 125 11.35 29.03 3.73
CA SER A 125 10.50 30.23 3.79
C SER A 125 9.00 29.86 3.70
N THR A 126 8.16 30.80 4.11
CA THR A 126 6.69 30.71 3.99
C THR A 126 6.26 30.56 2.52
N GLU A 127 6.88 31.29 1.59
CA GLU A 127 6.55 31.23 0.18
C GLU A 127 6.85 29.85 -0.44
N GLU A 128 7.89 29.17 0.05
CA GLU A 128 8.19 27.80 -0.38
C GLU A 128 7.11 26.83 0.13
N LEU A 129 6.68 26.98 1.38
CA LEU A 129 5.61 26.17 1.96
C LEU A 129 4.26 26.42 1.26
N GLU A 130 3.91 27.65 0.92
CA GLU A 130 2.69 27.98 0.18
C GLU A 130 2.68 27.35 -1.23
N LYS A 131 3.81 27.38 -1.93
CA LYS A 131 3.97 26.71 -3.24
C LYS A 131 3.83 25.21 -3.11
N LEU A 132 4.48 24.63 -2.10
CA LEU A 132 4.41 23.19 -1.82
C LEU A 132 2.97 22.78 -1.47
N PHE A 133 2.28 23.56 -0.66
CA PHE A 133 0.88 23.33 -0.33
C PHE A 133 -0.04 23.36 -1.56
N ALA A 134 0.23 24.26 -2.50
CA ALA A 134 -0.51 24.30 -3.76
C ALA A 134 -0.35 23.00 -4.58
N VAL A 135 0.86 22.41 -4.58
CA VAL A 135 1.12 21.09 -5.20
C VAL A 135 0.45 19.97 -4.40
N MET A 136 0.54 20.00 -3.07
CA MET A 136 -0.11 19.02 -2.19
C MET A 136 -1.61 18.92 -2.45
N LYS A 137 -2.30 20.04 -2.66
CA LYS A 137 -3.75 20.05 -2.97
C LYS A 137 -4.11 19.26 -4.23
N THR A 138 -3.20 19.17 -5.20
CA THR A 138 -3.44 18.46 -6.46
C THR A 138 -2.88 17.05 -6.50
N GLU A 139 -1.75 16.81 -5.84
CA GLU A 139 -0.98 15.57 -6.01
C GLU A 139 -0.97 14.68 -4.76
N ALA A 140 -1.20 15.22 -3.54
CA ALA A 140 -1.19 14.44 -2.31
C ALA A 140 -2.52 13.70 -2.04
N HIS A 141 -3.47 13.75 -2.96
CA HIS A 141 -4.81 13.14 -2.79
C HIS A 141 -5.45 13.49 -1.44
N LEU A 142 -5.28 14.74 -1.00
CA LEU A 142 -5.90 15.23 0.21
C LEU A 142 -7.41 15.19 0.06
N ASN A 143 -8.07 14.60 1.04
CA ASN A 143 -9.49 14.31 0.97
C ASN A 143 -10.35 15.30 1.80
N TYR A 144 -11.62 14.95 1.93
CA TYR A 144 -12.70 15.74 2.53
C TYR A 144 -12.50 16.13 4.00
N GLN A 145 -11.61 15.50 4.74
CA GLN A 145 -11.43 15.78 6.17
C GLN A 145 -10.64 17.06 6.45
N VAL A 146 -10.00 17.61 5.43
CA VAL A 146 -9.20 18.83 5.54
C VAL A 146 -9.85 19.93 4.71
N ALA A 147 -10.28 21.01 5.34
CA ALA A 147 -10.79 22.20 4.65
C ALA A 147 -9.64 22.98 4.00
N LEU A 148 -9.06 22.40 2.94
CA LEU A 148 -7.84 22.84 2.29
C LEU A 148 -7.87 24.31 1.82
N GLU A 149 -9.05 24.81 1.45
CA GLU A 149 -9.22 26.17 0.98
C GLU A 149 -8.98 27.20 2.09
N ASN A 150 -9.17 26.79 3.33
CA ASN A 150 -9.03 27.65 4.49
C ASN A 150 -7.67 27.56 5.17
N VAL A 151 -6.83 26.59 4.84
CA VAL A 151 -5.57 26.33 5.56
C VAL A 151 -4.67 27.57 5.62
N LEU A 152 -4.48 28.27 4.52
CA LEU A 152 -3.62 29.46 4.47
C LEU A 152 -4.31 30.72 5.03
N SER A 153 -5.64 30.72 5.16
CA SER A 153 -6.45 31.86 5.59
C SER A 153 -7.10 31.65 6.96
N ALA A 154 -6.96 30.47 7.56
CA ALA A 154 -7.48 30.18 8.87
C ALA A 154 -6.69 30.93 9.97
N GLU A 155 -7.33 31.07 11.12
CA GLU A 155 -6.71 31.63 12.31
C GLU A 155 -6.30 30.46 13.23
N TYR A 156 -5.07 30.46 13.70
CA TYR A 156 -4.48 29.38 14.50
C TYR A 156 -4.24 29.82 15.94
N GLU A 157 -4.32 28.89 16.88
CA GLU A 157 -3.96 29.07 18.28
C GLU A 157 -2.45 28.80 18.44
N VAL A 158 -1.75 29.69 19.13
CA VAL A 158 -0.31 29.59 19.39
C VAL A 158 -0.08 29.56 20.91
N ASP A 159 0.70 28.58 21.38
CA ASP A 159 1.16 28.45 22.78
C ASP A 159 0.04 28.41 23.85
N GLY A 160 -1.15 27.86 23.50
CA GLY A 160 -2.28 27.76 24.43
C GLY A 160 -2.87 29.12 24.84
N ILE A 161 -2.47 30.19 24.18
CA ILE A 161 -3.06 31.52 24.28
C ILE A 161 -3.90 31.71 23.02
N PHE A 162 -5.18 32.09 23.21
CA PHE A 162 -6.09 32.40 22.08
C PHE A 162 -5.61 33.64 21.32
N ARG A 163 -4.54 33.49 20.60
CA ARG A 163 -4.04 34.48 19.66
C ARG A 163 -4.31 33.94 18.26
N LYS A 164 -5.30 34.52 17.59
CA LYS A 164 -5.61 34.21 16.22
C LYS A 164 -4.57 34.82 15.31
N VAL A 165 -3.81 33.99 14.65
CA VAL A 165 -2.77 34.37 13.68
C VAL A 165 -3.02 33.67 12.35
N ALA A 166 -2.73 34.35 11.27
CA ALA A 166 -2.79 33.72 9.94
C ALA A 166 -1.59 32.78 9.75
N PHE A 167 -1.70 31.83 8.81
CA PHE A 167 -0.62 30.90 8.48
C PHE A 167 0.74 31.60 8.28
N SER A 168 0.75 32.70 7.54
CA SER A 168 1.97 33.48 7.27
C SER A 168 2.57 34.20 8.48
N GLU A 169 1.82 34.33 9.57
CA GLU A 169 2.26 34.94 10.82
C GLU A 169 2.78 33.91 11.85
N LEU A 170 2.58 32.61 11.57
CA LEU A 170 3.15 31.52 12.36
C LEU A 170 4.67 31.47 12.15
N GLU A 171 5.39 31.01 13.16
CA GLU A 171 6.81 30.67 12.99
C GLU A 171 6.98 29.56 11.97
N LEU A 172 8.10 29.55 11.22
CA LEU A 172 8.33 28.61 10.13
C LEU A 172 8.20 27.13 10.57
N HIS A 173 8.60 26.81 11.80
CA HIS A 173 8.48 25.45 12.33
C HIS A 173 7.03 25.05 12.61
N GLU A 174 6.19 25.98 13.05
CA GLU A 174 4.75 25.76 13.27
C GLU A 174 4.02 25.59 11.94
N GLN A 175 4.36 26.39 10.92
CA GLN A 175 3.84 26.22 9.55
C GLN A 175 4.14 24.83 9.00
N LYS A 176 5.38 24.35 9.18
CA LYS A 176 5.78 23.00 8.78
C LYS A 176 5.01 21.92 9.51
N GLN A 177 4.88 22.03 10.83
CA GLN A 177 4.15 21.09 11.65
C GLN A 177 2.67 21.02 11.20
N LEU A 178 2.03 22.16 10.96
CA LEU A 178 0.66 22.21 10.50
C LEU A 178 0.45 21.47 9.16
N LEU A 179 1.36 21.67 8.19
CA LEU A 179 1.27 20.97 6.92
C LEU A 179 1.49 19.45 7.05
N ILE A 180 2.36 19.02 7.96
CA ILE A 180 2.57 17.60 8.26
C ILE A 180 1.31 17.00 8.92
N GLU A 181 0.69 17.71 9.88
CA GLU A 181 -0.55 17.26 10.51
C GLU A 181 -1.72 17.11 9.51
N ILE A 182 -1.76 17.95 8.47
CA ILE A 182 -2.74 17.83 7.38
C ILE A 182 -2.53 16.51 6.62
N LEU A 183 -1.29 16.13 6.35
CA LEU A 183 -0.97 14.85 5.71
C LEU A 183 -1.34 13.66 6.61
N ASP A 184 -1.07 13.76 7.91
CA ASP A 184 -1.39 12.69 8.87
C ASP A 184 -2.91 12.50 9.06
N LYS A 185 -3.68 13.58 8.98
CA LYS A 185 -5.15 13.53 9.04
C LYS A 185 -5.80 13.11 7.73
N ASN A 186 -5.02 12.97 6.66
CA ASN A 186 -5.54 12.60 5.36
C ASN A 186 -5.97 11.13 5.34
N GLN A 187 -7.23 10.89 5.02
CA GLN A 187 -7.74 9.53 4.78
C GLN A 187 -7.81 9.28 3.26
N LEU A 188 -7.28 8.14 2.83
CA LEU A 188 -7.26 7.75 1.42
C LEU A 188 -8.62 7.26 0.89
N TYR A 189 -9.61 7.15 1.77
CA TYR A 189 -10.96 6.68 1.39
C TYR A 189 -12.03 7.36 2.27
N VAL A 190 -13.22 7.46 1.74
CA VAL A 190 -14.41 7.95 2.42
C VAL A 190 -15.18 6.77 2.98
N ASN A 191 -15.57 6.81 4.26
CA ASN A 191 -16.46 5.79 4.81
C ASN A 191 -17.87 5.93 4.21
N VAL A 192 -18.55 4.79 4.05
CA VAL A 192 -19.95 4.81 3.56
C VAL A 192 -20.86 5.66 4.43
N SER A 193 -20.65 5.65 5.75
CA SER A 193 -21.41 6.45 6.71
C SER A 193 -21.25 7.96 6.52
N ASP A 194 -20.14 8.38 5.94
CA ASP A 194 -19.75 9.79 5.85
C ASP A 194 -20.13 10.41 4.49
N MET A 195 -20.47 9.57 3.49
CA MET A 195 -20.70 10.03 2.10
C MET A 195 -21.78 11.11 1.97
N ASP A 196 -22.81 11.05 2.82
CA ASP A 196 -23.95 11.97 2.77
C ASP A 196 -23.92 13.02 3.90
N ASP A 197 -22.81 13.11 4.63
CA ASP A 197 -22.63 14.10 5.68
C ASP A 197 -22.41 15.49 5.05
N SER A 198 -23.34 16.42 5.34
CA SER A 198 -23.32 17.78 4.82
C SER A 198 -22.21 18.65 5.40
N ASP A 199 -21.65 18.25 6.56
CA ASP A 199 -20.58 18.98 7.23
C ASP A 199 -19.20 18.62 6.65
N LEU A 200 -19.14 17.55 5.84
CA LEU A 200 -17.95 17.09 5.15
C LEU A 200 -18.00 17.51 3.67
N ASN A 201 -16.91 18.09 3.18
CA ASN A 201 -16.81 18.52 1.78
C ASN A 201 -16.31 17.39 0.88
N ILE A 202 -17.13 16.35 0.69
CA ILE A 202 -16.77 15.16 -0.05
C ILE A 202 -17.03 15.35 -1.54
N SER A 203 -16.00 15.14 -2.36
CA SER A 203 -16.13 15.26 -3.82
C SER A 203 -17.03 14.16 -4.41
N GLU A 204 -17.71 14.45 -5.51
CA GLU A 204 -18.50 13.45 -6.22
C GLU A 204 -17.64 12.28 -6.76
N SER A 205 -16.36 12.52 -7.07
CA SER A 205 -15.42 11.46 -7.46
C SER A 205 -15.15 10.48 -6.30
N ASP A 206 -14.97 11.00 -5.09
CA ASP A 206 -14.72 10.16 -3.90
C ASP A 206 -15.97 9.37 -3.52
N LYS A 207 -17.15 9.98 -3.61
CA LYS A 207 -18.43 9.29 -3.43
C LYS A 207 -18.62 8.19 -4.48
N ALA A 208 -18.33 8.49 -5.76
CA ALA A 208 -18.44 7.50 -6.83
C ALA A 208 -17.46 6.33 -6.64
N PHE A 209 -16.22 6.62 -6.22
CA PHE A 209 -15.24 5.59 -5.90
C PHE A 209 -15.75 4.67 -4.76
N THR A 210 -16.23 5.26 -3.67
CA THR A 210 -16.75 4.51 -2.52
C THR A 210 -17.97 3.67 -2.91
N ARG A 211 -18.93 4.24 -3.65
CA ARG A 211 -20.10 3.49 -4.16
C ARG A 211 -19.67 2.30 -5.02
N SER A 212 -18.74 2.53 -5.94
CA SER A 212 -18.22 1.46 -6.81
C SER A 212 -17.52 0.35 -6.00
N PHE A 213 -16.75 0.71 -4.98
CA PHE A 213 -16.07 -0.25 -4.11
C PHE A 213 -17.04 -1.16 -3.36
N TYR A 214 -18.14 -0.59 -2.86
CA TYR A 214 -19.16 -1.34 -2.11
C TYR A 214 -20.29 -1.91 -3.00
N GLY A 215 -20.23 -1.72 -4.32
CA GLY A 215 -21.27 -2.18 -5.24
C GLY A 215 -22.62 -1.49 -5.04
N MET A 216 -22.61 -0.24 -4.60
CA MET A 216 -23.79 0.61 -4.40
C MET A 216 -24.07 1.35 -5.71
N GLU A 217 -25.22 1.09 -6.38
CA GLU A 217 -25.69 1.82 -7.55
C GLU A 217 -26.32 3.16 -7.17
#